data_f9e38d31f304309fc4aa3d78083cdb41
#
_entry.id   f9e38d31f304309fc4aa3d78083cdb41
#
_cell.length_a   1.000
_cell.length_b   1.000
_cell.length_c   1.000
_cell.angle_alpha   90.00
_cell.angle_beta   90.00
_cell.angle_gamma   90.00
#
_symmetry.space_group_name_H-M   'P 1'
#
loop_
_entity.id
_entity.type
_entity.pdbx_description
1 polymer ?
#
loop_
_entity_poly.entity_id
_entity_poly.type
_entity_poly.pdbx_seq_one_letter_code
_entity_poly.pdbx_strand_id
1 'polypeptide(L)'
;VYSDVGFILLGMLVEQLAGMPMEAYLQREFYEPMGLEHTGYLPLRRFAKSEIVPSNKDRFLRKETLQGFVHDEASAFFGGLAGNAGLFSTARDVARVYQMLLNGGEIDGQRYLSKETCQLFTTETSKISRRGLGFDKPDADDPKKGNCAPAAPAEVYGHTGFTGTCAWVDPVNELVYVFLSNRIYPDVTNRKLNQLHIR
;
A
#
# COMPACT_ATOMS: atom_id res chain seq x y z
N VAL A 1 16.42 -4.73 0.65
CA VAL A 1 16.26 -3.44 -0.04
C VAL A 1 14.91 -3.44 -0.73
N TYR A 2 14.11 -2.37 -0.58
CA TYR A 2 12.87 -2.20 -1.33
C TYR A 2 13.16 -2.09 -2.84
N SER A 3 12.35 -2.74 -3.66
CA SER A 3 12.49 -2.74 -5.11
C SER A 3 11.13 -2.89 -5.79
N ASP A 4 10.76 -1.95 -6.63
CA ASP A 4 9.54 -2.02 -7.44
C ASP A 4 9.55 -3.25 -8.35
N VAL A 5 10.70 -3.54 -8.97
CA VAL A 5 10.86 -4.73 -9.81
C VAL A 5 10.60 -6.02 -9.02
N GLY A 6 11.03 -6.09 -7.75
CA GLY A 6 10.75 -7.22 -6.88
C GLY A 6 9.25 -7.42 -6.68
N PHE A 7 8.50 -6.35 -6.44
CA PHE A 7 7.04 -6.44 -6.28
C PHE A 7 6.29 -6.72 -7.59
N ILE A 8 6.80 -6.22 -8.72
CA ILE A 8 6.27 -6.59 -10.04
C ILE A 8 6.39 -8.10 -10.25
N LEU A 9 7.58 -8.67 -9.99
CA LEU A 9 7.81 -10.11 -10.11
C LEU A 9 6.95 -10.93 -9.14
N LEU A 10 6.76 -10.45 -7.90
CA LEU A 10 5.86 -11.10 -6.94
C LEU A 10 4.41 -11.08 -7.43
N GLY A 11 3.94 -9.99 -8.02
CA GLY A 11 2.62 -9.93 -8.65
C GLY A 11 2.46 -10.98 -9.75
N MET A 12 3.43 -11.09 -10.65
CA MET A 12 3.45 -12.13 -11.70
C MET A 12 3.47 -13.55 -11.11
N LEU A 13 4.22 -13.76 -10.02
CA LEU A 13 4.23 -15.04 -9.32
C LEU A 13 2.87 -15.39 -8.73
N VAL A 14 2.16 -14.41 -8.15
CA VAL A 14 0.80 -14.62 -7.66
C VAL A 14 -0.12 -15.07 -8.80
N GLU A 15 -0.06 -14.43 -9.97
CA GLU A 15 -0.85 -14.83 -11.14
C GLU A 15 -0.55 -16.25 -11.58
N GLN A 16 0.72 -16.61 -11.64
CA GLN A 16 1.13 -17.95 -12.02
C GLN A 16 0.64 -19.01 -11.03
N LEU A 17 0.76 -18.76 -9.73
CA LEU A 17 0.33 -19.70 -8.68
C LEU A 17 -1.21 -19.79 -8.59
N ALA A 18 -1.90 -18.67 -8.75
CA ALA A 18 -3.36 -18.63 -8.70
C ALA A 18 -4.03 -19.13 -9.99
N GLY A 19 -3.30 -19.21 -11.10
CA GLY A 19 -3.84 -19.58 -12.41
C GLY A 19 -4.83 -18.56 -12.99
N MET A 20 -4.79 -17.31 -12.51
CA MET A 20 -5.66 -16.21 -12.92
C MET A 20 -4.99 -14.85 -12.72
N PRO A 21 -5.50 -13.77 -13.36
CA PRO A 21 -5.00 -12.41 -13.14
C PRO A 21 -5.00 -12.02 -11.65
N MET A 22 -3.96 -11.32 -11.20
CA MET A 22 -3.80 -10.89 -9.80
C MET A 22 -5.01 -10.07 -9.32
N GLU A 23 -5.55 -9.19 -10.15
CA GLU A 23 -6.75 -8.41 -9.83
C GLU A 23 -7.94 -9.31 -9.50
N ALA A 24 -8.20 -10.33 -10.34
CA ALA A 24 -9.31 -11.26 -10.14
C ALA A 24 -9.11 -12.11 -8.87
N TYR A 25 -7.89 -12.55 -8.61
CA TYR A 25 -7.53 -13.28 -7.40
C TYR A 25 -7.78 -12.45 -6.14
N LEU A 26 -7.25 -11.22 -6.11
CA LEU A 26 -7.41 -10.32 -4.98
C LEU A 26 -8.87 -9.91 -4.75
N GLN A 27 -9.62 -9.69 -5.82
CA GLN A 27 -11.04 -9.38 -5.74
C GLN A 27 -11.82 -10.52 -5.07
N ARG A 28 -11.62 -11.76 -5.54
CA ARG A 28 -12.32 -12.95 -5.07
C ARG A 28 -11.95 -13.35 -3.65
N GLU A 29 -10.64 -13.36 -3.34
CA GLU A 29 -10.15 -13.94 -2.08
C GLU A 29 -10.10 -12.92 -0.93
N PHE A 30 -10.01 -11.62 -1.25
CA PHE A 30 -9.82 -10.59 -0.23
C PHE A 30 -10.84 -9.46 -0.31
N TYR A 31 -10.98 -8.78 -1.46
CA TYR A 31 -11.72 -7.52 -1.48
C TYR A 31 -13.23 -7.72 -1.29
N GLU A 32 -13.84 -8.63 -2.02
CA GLU A 32 -15.27 -8.95 -1.85
C GLU A 32 -15.57 -9.54 -0.48
N PRO A 33 -14.88 -10.59 0.00
CA PRO A 33 -15.17 -11.16 1.31
C PRO A 33 -14.94 -10.18 2.47
N MET A 34 -13.98 -9.25 2.35
CA MET A 34 -13.74 -8.21 3.35
C MET A 34 -14.71 -7.02 3.22
N GLY A 35 -15.56 -6.95 2.19
CA GLY A 35 -16.40 -5.79 1.93
C GLY A 35 -15.62 -4.52 1.58
N LEU A 36 -14.52 -4.65 0.83
CA LEU A 36 -13.71 -3.52 0.36
C LEU A 36 -14.31 -2.95 -0.93
N GLU A 37 -15.40 -2.21 -0.79
CA GLU A 37 -16.22 -1.77 -1.92
C GLU A 37 -15.51 -0.78 -2.85
N HIS A 38 -14.51 -0.04 -2.32
CA HIS A 38 -13.80 1.01 -3.04
C HIS A 38 -12.33 0.69 -3.29
N THR A 39 -11.96 -0.59 -3.20
CA THR A 39 -10.59 -1.06 -3.43
C THR A 39 -10.49 -1.81 -4.75
N GLY A 40 -9.45 -1.53 -5.53
CA GLY A 40 -9.19 -2.24 -6.78
C GLY A 40 -8.27 -1.48 -7.73
N TYR A 41 -7.95 -2.15 -8.80
CA TYR A 41 -7.18 -1.59 -9.91
C TYR A 41 -8.13 -0.96 -10.94
N LEU A 42 -7.61 -0.06 -11.78
CA LEU A 42 -8.33 0.56 -12.89
C LEU A 42 -9.74 1.07 -12.50
N PRO A 43 -9.84 1.95 -11.51
CA PRO A 43 -11.10 2.30 -10.84
C PRO A 43 -12.14 2.91 -11.80
N LEU A 44 -11.74 3.46 -12.95
CA LEU A 44 -12.66 3.98 -13.97
C LEU A 44 -13.56 2.92 -14.61
N ARG A 45 -13.28 1.62 -14.37
CA ARG A 45 -14.17 0.52 -14.76
C ARG A 45 -15.41 0.42 -13.85
N ARG A 46 -15.37 1.03 -12.66
CA ARG A 46 -16.40 0.90 -11.60
C ARG A 46 -16.95 2.23 -11.11
N PHE A 47 -16.14 3.28 -11.15
CA PHE A 47 -16.45 4.59 -10.56
C PHE A 47 -16.38 5.71 -11.58
N ALA A 48 -17.18 6.75 -11.39
CA ALA A 48 -17.09 7.95 -12.21
C ALA A 48 -15.75 8.67 -11.94
N LYS A 49 -15.18 9.30 -12.95
CA LYS A 49 -13.91 10.04 -12.82
C LYS A 49 -13.97 11.11 -11.73
N SER A 50 -15.12 11.73 -11.52
CA SER A 50 -15.35 12.76 -10.48
C SER A 50 -15.24 12.22 -9.05
N GLU A 51 -15.34 10.90 -8.83
CA GLU A 51 -15.22 10.27 -7.52
C GLU A 51 -13.77 9.93 -7.17
N ILE A 52 -12.85 10.07 -8.11
CA ILE A 52 -11.45 9.71 -7.96
C ILE A 52 -10.62 10.99 -7.92
N VAL A 53 -9.76 11.12 -6.90
CA VAL A 53 -8.84 12.27 -6.83
C VAL A 53 -7.77 12.18 -7.92
N PRO A 54 -7.37 13.30 -8.56
CA PRO A 54 -6.28 13.30 -9.53
C PRO A 54 -4.95 12.99 -8.83
N SER A 55 -4.11 12.15 -9.47
CA SER A 55 -2.82 11.75 -8.93
C SER A 55 -1.71 12.73 -9.26
N ASN A 56 -1.57 13.08 -10.54
CA ASN A 56 -0.50 13.91 -11.05
C ASN A 56 -0.89 14.60 -12.35
N LYS A 57 -0.21 15.69 -12.66
CA LYS A 57 -0.17 16.27 -14.01
C LYS A 57 1.09 15.78 -14.71
N ASP A 58 0.98 14.65 -15.43
CA ASP A 58 2.10 14.07 -16.17
C ASP A 58 2.44 14.96 -17.37
N ARG A 59 3.64 15.50 -17.36
CA ARG A 59 4.13 16.42 -18.41
C ARG A 59 5.05 15.74 -19.41
N PHE A 60 5.46 14.51 -19.14
CA PHE A 60 6.52 13.84 -19.90
C PHE A 60 6.00 12.70 -20.75
N LEU A 61 5.42 11.67 -20.11
CA LEU A 61 5.06 10.43 -20.78
C LEU A 61 3.65 10.51 -21.38
N ARG A 62 2.63 10.79 -20.57
CA ARG A 62 1.21 10.75 -20.98
C ARG A 62 0.66 12.13 -21.35
N LYS A 63 1.32 13.20 -20.91
CA LYS A 63 1.01 14.63 -21.19
C LYS A 63 -0.42 15.02 -20.82
N GLU A 64 -0.94 14.45 -19.75
CA GLU A 64 -2.30 14.66 -19.26
C GLU A 64 -2.37 14.70 -17.74
N THR A 65 -3.55 15.06 -17.20
CA THR A 65 -3.84 14.89 -15.78
C THR A 65 -4.28 13.46 -15.52
N LEU A 66 -3.46 12.73 -14.76
CA LEU A 66 -3.75 11.37 -14.37
C LEU A 66 -4.80 11.36 -13.27
N GLN A 67 -5.93 10.73 -13.56
CA GLN A 67 -7.05 10.57 -12.64
C GLN A 67 -7.76 9.25 -12.95
N GLY A 68 -7.66 8.30 -12.03
CA GLY A 68 -8.20 6.95 -12.22
C GLY A 68 -7.28 6.02 -13.01
N PHE A 69 -6.02 6.40 -13.19
CA PHE A 69 -4.97 5.55 -13.73
C PHE A 69 -3.70 5.68 -12.91
N VAL A 70 -2.86 4.64 -12.90
CA VAL A 70 -1.66 4.58 -12.07
C VAL A 70 -0.67 5.69 -12.42
N HIS A 71 -0.07 6.31 -11.38
CA HIS A 71 0.99 7.30 -11.57
C HIS A 71 2.30 6.65 -12.01
N ASP A 72 2.65 5.52 -11.40
CA ASP A 72 3.91 4.81 -11.66
C ASP A 72 4.01 4.40 -13.13
N GLU A 73 5.15 4.73 -13.73
CA GLU A 73 5.37 4.53 -15.16
C GLU A 73 5.58 3.05 -15.50
N ALA A 74 6.30 2.31 -14.64
CA ALA A 74 6.51 0.89 -14.84
C ALA A 74 5.19 0.13 -14.77
N SER A 75 4.37 0.39 -13.75
CA SER A 75 3.03 -0.20 -13.64
C SER A 75 2.13 0.17 -14.81
N ALA A 76 2.27 1.39 -15.36
CA ALA A 76 1.51 1.81 -16.53
C ALA A 76 1.85 0.96 -17.77
N PHE A 77 3.11 0.53 -17.95
CA PHE A 77 3.49 -0.40 -19.02
C PHE A 77 2.85 -1.78 -18.86
N PHE A 78 2.51 -2.19 -17.64
CA PHE A 78 1.73 -3.40 -17.35
C PHE A 78 0.20 -3.14 -17.35
N GLY A 79 -0.24 -2.08 -18.02
CA GLY A 79 -1.67 -1.77 -18.14
C GLY A 79 -2.29 -1.18 -16.86
N GLY A 80 -1.49 -0.76 -15.89
CA GLY A 80 -1.96 -0.21 -14.61
C GLY A 80 -2.18 -1.25 -13.52
N LEU A 81 -1.77 -2.48 -13.75
CA LEU A 81 -1.91 -3.64 -12.85
C LEU A 81 -0.53 -4.21 -12.55
N ALA A 82 0.05 -3.85 -11.41
CA ALA A 82 1.35 -4.41 -11.01
C ALA A 82 1.45 -4.53 -9.49
N GLY A 83 2.31 -5.42 -9.00
CA GLY A 83 2.46 -5.68 -7.57
C GLY A 83 3.06 -4.51 -6.77
N ASN A 84 3.72 -3.55 -7.43
CA ASN A 84 4.33 -2.38 -6.77
C ASN A 84 3.40 -1.17 -6.71
N ALA A 85 2.50 -0.99 -7.68
CA ALA A 85 1.61 0.18 -7.75
C ALA A 85 0.38 -0.08 -8.63
N GLY A 86 -0.62 0.81 -8.54
CA GLY A 86 -1.84 0.76 -9.35
C GLY A 86 -3.12 0.52 -8.55
N LEU A 87 -3.00 0.19 -7.27
CA LEU A 87 -4.17 0.03 -6.41
C LEU A 87 -4.76 1.39 -6.02
N PHE A 88 -6.07 1.51 -6.13
CA PHE A 88 -6.89 2.62 -5.64
C PHE A 88 -7.74 2.13 -4.48
N SER A 89 -7.94 2.99 -3.49
CA SER A 89 -8.71 2.62 -2.29
C SER A 89 -9.21 3.85 -1.53
N THR A 90 -9.96 3.61 -0.47
CA THR A 90 -10.33 4.60 0.55
C THR A 90 -9.58 4.33 1.86
N ALA A 91 -9.52 5.33 2.74
CA ALA A 91 -8.90 5.15 4.05
C ALA A 91 -9.60 4.05 4.88
N ARG A 92 -10.92 3.92 4.75
CA ARG A 92 -11.72 2.90 5.41
C ARG A 92 -11.33 1.49 4.96
N ASP A 93 -11.25 1.27 3.65
CA ASP A 93 -10.94 -0.04 3.09
C ASP A 93 -9.49 -0.44 3.43
N VAL A 94 -8.54 0.49 3.30
CA VAL A 94 -7.15 0.26 3.73
C VAL A 94 -7.10 -0.10 5.22
N ALA A 95 -7.80 0.65 6.07
CA ALA A 95 -7.84 0.37 7.52
C ALA A 95 -8.37 -1.04 7.81
N ARG A 96 -9.35 -1.55 7.05
CA ARG A 96 -9.85 -2.93 7.24
C ARG A 96 -8.77 -3.98 6.96
N VAL A 97 -7.98 -3.80 5.89
CA VAL A 97 -6.87 -4.70 5.59
C VAL A 97 -5.82 -4.68 6.72
N TYR A 98 -5.46 -3.50 7.20
CA TYR A 98 -4.49 -3.36 8.28
C TYR A 98 -5.06 -3.84 9.63
N GLN A 99 -6.37 -3.70 9.87
CA GLN A 99 -7.03 -4.28 11.04
C GLN A 99 -7.02 -5.82 10.99
N MET A 100 -7.25 -6.41 9.83
CA MET A 100 -7.11 -7.87 9.63
C MET A 100 -5.70 -8.34 10.01
N LEU A 101 -4.65 -7.62 9.59
CA LEU A 101 -3.27 -7.94 9.95
C LEU A 101 -3.01 -7.76 11.45
N LEU A 102 -3.52 -6.69 12.07
CA LEU A 102 -3.42 -6.44 13.51
C LEU A 102 -4.06 -7.58 14.32
N ASN A 103 -5.18 -8.10 13.86
CA ASN A 103 -5.89 -9.23 14.48
C ASN A 103 -5.23 -10.60 14.15
N GLY A 104 -4.02 -10.61 13.58
CA GLY A 104 -3.33 -11.85 13.24
C GLY A 104 -3.98 -12.63 12.11
N GLY A 105 -4.49 -11.94 11.10
CA GLY A 105 -5.02 -12.51 9.86
C GLY A 105 -6.52 -12.76 9.84
N GLU A 106 -7.27 -12.16 10.77
CA GLU A 106 -8.72 -12.36 10.91
C GLU A 106 -9.47 -11.02 11.00
N ILE A 107 -10.64 -10.93 10.39
CA ILE A 107 -11.58 -9.82 10.54
C ILE A 107 -13.01 -10.33 10.36
N ASP A 108 -13.94 -9.78 11.17
CA ASP A 108 -15.38 -10.15 11.16
C ASP A 108 -15.63 -11.66 11.29
N GLY A 109 -14.77 -12.37 12.05
CA GLY A 109 -14.87 -13.81 12.26
C GLY A 109 -14.38 -14.67 11.09
N GLN A 110 -13.86 -14.05 10.02
CA GLN A 110 -13.28 -14.76 8.87
C GLN A 110 -11.76 -14.66 8.90
N ARG A 111 -11.08 -15.80 8.73
CA ARG A 111 -9.63 -15.90 8.65
C ARG A 111 -9.18 -15.86 7.19
N TYR A 112 -8.26 -14.94 6.89
CA TYR A 112 -7.64 -14.75 5.58
C TYR A 112 -6.20 -15.23 5.54
N LEU A 113 -5.47 -15.04 6.65
CA LEU A 113 -4.08 -15.45 6.80
C LEU A 113 -3.89 -16.17 8.14
N SER A 114 -2.90 -17.05 8.24
CA SER A 114 -2.53 -17.60 9.54
C SER A 114 -1.82 -16.55 10.38
N LYS A 115 -1.90 -16.70 11.70
CA LYS A 115 -1.23 -15.81 12.65
C LYS A 115 0.29 -15.82 12.44
N GLU A 116 0.84 -17.00 12.16
CA GLU A 116 2.26 -17.21 11.89
C GLU A 116 2.69 -16.47 10.61
N THR A 117 1.86 -16.51 9.56
CA THR A 117 2.11 -15.76 8.33
C THR A 117 2.14 -14.26 8.59
N CYS A 118 1.15 -13.73 9.33
CA CYS A 118 1.14 -12.32 9.69
C CYS A 118 2.41 -11.93 10.46
N GLN A 119 2.81 -12.71 11.46
CA GLN A 119 4.03 -12.48 12.24
C GLN A 119 5.28 -12.50 11.36
N LEU A 120 5.39 -13.51 10.47
CA LEU A 120 6.54 -13.63 9.57
C LEU A 120 6.70 -12.38 8.69
N PHE A 121 5.60 -11.85 8.15
CA PHE A 121 5.66 -10.71 7.23
C PHE A 121 5.87 -9.38 7.94
N THR A 122 5.42 -9.22 9.16
CA THR A 122 5.48 -7.95 9.91
C THR A 122 6.69 -7.83 10.84
N THR A 123 7.42 -8.92 11.08
CA THR A 123 8.62 -8.92 11.91
C THR A 123 9.88 -8.72 11.06
N GLU A 124 10.88 -8.07 11.63
CA GLU A 124 12.21 -7.97 10.99
C GLU A 124 12.85 -9.36 10.91
N THR A 125 13.25 -9.74 9.68
CA THR A 125 13.85 -11.05 9.41
C THR A 125 15.29 -10.96 8.96
N SER A 126 15.84 -9.76 8.80
CA SER A 126 17.18 -9.53 8.24
C SER A 126 18.01 -8.58 9.11
N LYS A 127 19.26 -8.96 9.41
CA LYS A 127 20.22 -8.11 10.14
C LYS A 127 20.72 -6.89 9.34
N ILE A 128 20.43 -6.82 8.05
CA ILE A 128 20.88 -5.74 7.16
C ILE A 128 19.73 -4.81 6.72
N SER A 129 18.53 -5.05 7.20
CA SER A 129 17.35 -4.25 6.86
C SER A 129 16.36 -4.25 8.02
N ARG A 130 15.85 -3.08 8.38
CA ARG A 130 14.78 -2.94 9.38
C ARG A 130 13.42 -3.49 8.91
N ARG A 131 13.28 -3.83 7.62
CA ARG A 131 12.00 -4.23 7.05
C ARG A 131 11.60 -5.65 7.44
N GLY A 132 10.30 -5.87 7.58
CA GLY A 132 9.69 -7.18 7.45
C GLY A 132 9.60 -7.60 5.98
N LEU A 133 8.85 -8.64 5.69
CA LEU A 133 8.61 -9.08 4.31
C LEU A 133 7.52 -8.20 3.68
N GLY A 134 7.95 -7.11 3.02
CA GLY A 134 7.06 -6.14 2.38
C GLY A 134 6.71 -4.90 3.22
N PHE A 135 6.79 -4.97 4.53
CA PHE A 135 6.49 -3.85 5.43
C PHE A 135 7.75 -3.06 5.80
N ASP A 136 7.62 -1.76 5.94
CA ASP A 136 8.61 -0.89 6.57
C ASP A 136 8.37 -0.89 8.10
N LYS A 137 9.43 -0.56 8.87
CA LYS A 137 9.41 -0.53 10.33
C LYS A 137 10.13 0.72 10.83
N PRO A 138 9.99 1.09 12.11
CA PRO A 138 10.83 2.10 12.74
C PRO A 138 12.31 1.79 12.55
N ASP A 139 13.13 2.82 12.44
CA ASP A 139 14.58 2.67 12.44
C ASP A 139 15.07 2.71 13.89
N ALA A 140 15.58 1.57 14.38
CA ALA A 140 16.01 1.45 15.78
C ALA A 140 17.27 2.28 16.09
N ASP A 141 18.15 2.46 15.09
CA ASP A 141 19.42 3.17 15.26
C ASP A 141 19.24 4.68 15.12
N ASP A 142 18.32 5.10 14.25
CA ASP A 142 18.02 6.52 14.04
C ASP A 142 16.51 6.71 13.71
N PRO A 143 15.67 6.97 14.72
CA PRO A 143 14.24 7.15 14.52
C PRO A 143 13.86 8.24 13.51
N LYS A 144 14.75 9.19 13.22
CA LYS A 144 14.52 10.24 12.22
C LYS A 144 14.68 9.75 10.78
N LYS A 145 15.35 8.63 10.58
CA LYS A 145 15.48 7.98 9.27
C LYS A 145 14.31 7.05 8.93
N GLY A 146 13.51 6.68 9.91
CA GLY A 146 12.27 5.94 9.71
C GLY A 146 11.23 6.75 8.96
N ASN A 147 10.25 6.05 8.37
CA ASN A 147 9.12 6.66 7.69
C ASN A 147 7.87 6.79 8.59
N CYS A 148 7.96 6.41 9.85
CA CYS A 148 6.93 6.56 10.86
C CYS A 148 7.34 7.54 11.96
N ALA A 149 6.44 7.80 12.91
CA ALA A 149 6.72 8.69 14.02
C ALA A 149 7.96 8.24 14.81
N PRO A 150 8.87 9.17 15.21
CA PRO A 150 10.08 8.82 15.98
C PRO A 150 9.80 8.15 17.32
N ALA A 151 8.60 8.35 17.89
CA ALA A 151 8.17 7.73 19.16
C ALA A 151 7.44 6.39 18.95
N ALA A 152 7.36 5.89 17.72
CA ALA A 152 6.68 4.63 17.44
C ALA A 152 7.41 3.44 18.07
N PRO A 153 6.69 2.50 18.71
CA PRO A 153 7.28 1.24 19.19
C PRO A 153 7.97 0.45 18.07
N ALA A 154 8.96 -0.36 18.41
CA ALA A 154 9.73 -1.16 17.44
C ALA A 154 8.86 -2.19 16.71
N GLU A 155 7.74 -2.58 17.28
CA GLU A 155 6.77 -3.52 16.73
C GLU A 155 5.95 -2.94 15.58
N VAL A 156 5.86 -1.61 15.49
CA VAL A 156 5.11 -0.91 14.42
C VAL A 156 5.57 -1.39 13.05
N TYR A 157 4.62 -1.58 12.15
CA TYR A 157 4.85 -1.93 10.75
C TYR A 157 3.87 -1.22 9.84
N GLY A 158 4.25 -0.99 8.62
CA GLY A 158 3.42 -0.32 7.64
C GLY A 158 4.16 0.03 6.37
N HIS A 159 3.67 0.97 5.62
CA HIS A 159 4.36 1.46 4.43
C HIS A 159 3.90 2.87 4.03
N THR A 160 4.76 3.58 3.32
CA THR A 160 4.43 4.84 2.66
C THR A 160 4.27 4.64 1.16
N GLY A 161 3.40 5.42 0.53
CA GLY A 161 3.25 5.48 -0.93
C GLY A 161 3.85 6.75 -1.52
N PHE A 162 4.36 6.65 -2.75
CA PHE A 162 4.96 7.76 -3.47
C PHE A 162 4.00 8.94 -3.65
N THR A 163 2.74 8.66 -3.85
CA THR A 163 1.66 9.66 -4.02
C THR A 163 1.33 10.46 -2.76
N GLY A 164 1.88 10.07 -1.60
CA GLY A 164 1.70 10.77 -0.33
C GLY A 164 0.80 10.04 0.65
N THR A 165 0.55 8.77 0.41
CA THR A 165 -0.23 7.90 1.29
C THR A 165 0.67 7.20 2.30
N CYS A 166 0.11 6.79 3.43
CA CYS A 166 0.72 5.82 4.32
C CYS A 166 -0.32 5.07 5.14
N ALA A 167 0.05 3.88 5.60
CA ALA A 167 -0.71 3.15 6.59
C ALA A 167 0.27 2.44 7.54
N TRP A 168 -0.04 2.48 8.83
CA TRP A 168 0.77 1.93 9.90
C TRP A 168 -0.09 1.19 10.91
N VAL A 169 0.45 0.12 11.45
CA VAL A 169 -0.12 -0.64 12.57
C VAL A 169 0.82 -0.54 13.75
N ASP A 170 0.28 -0.17 14.89
CA ASP A 170 0.94 -0.25 16.20
C ASP A 170 0.28 -1.38 17.00
N PRO A 171 0.87 -2.57 17.03
CA PRO A 171 0.29 -3.70 17.73
C PRO A 171 0.39 -3.58 19.25
N VAL A 172 1.26 -2.70 19.79
CA VAL A 172 1.39 -2.46 21.23
C VAL A 172 0.21 -1.65 21.75
N ASN A 173 -0.23 -0.65 20.99
CA ASN A 173 -1.33 0.23 21.35
C ASN A 173 -2.65 -0.12 20.62
N GLU A 174 -2.69 -1.24 19.89
CA GLU A 174 -3.86 -1.71 19.13
C GLU A 174 -4.40 -0.64 18.14
N LEU A 175 -3.49 0.08 17.49
CA LEU A 175 -3.82 1.22 16.65
C LEU A 175 -3.54 0.93 15.17
N VAL A 176 -4.51 1.27 14.32
CA VAL A 176 -4.34 1.37 12.87
C VAL A 176 -4.41 2.84 12.46
N TYR A 177 -3.38 3.32 11.80
CA TYR A 177 -3.31 4.68 11.27
C TYR A 177 -3.26 4.65 9.75
N VAL A 178 -4.16 5.37 9.10
CA VAL A 178 -4.19 5.52 7.64
C VAL A 178 -4.26 7.00 7.28
N PHE A 179 -3.36 7.43 6.44
CA PHE A 179 -3.35 8.79 5.90
C PHE A 179 -3.24 8.74 4.38
N LEU A 180 -4.23 9.28 3.69
CA LEU A 180 -4.26 9.34 2.24
C LEU A 180 -4.15 10.79 1.78
N SER A 181 -3.23 11.04 0.88
CA SER A 181 -3.07 12.34 0.21
C SER A 181 -2.66 12.15 -1.24
N ASN A 182 -2.77 13.20 -2.03
CA ASN A 182 -2.28 13.27 -3.40
C ASN A 182 -1.21 14.37 -3.52
N ARG A 183 -0.15 14.31 -2.68
CA ARG A 183 0.89 15.34 -2.60
C ARG A 183 1.55 15.69 -3.93
N ILE A 184 1.59 14.72 -4.85
CA ILE A 184 2.22 14.90 -6.16
C ILE A 184 1.32 15.64 -7.17
N TYR A 185 0.08 15.95 -6.79
CA TYR A 185 -0.80 16.77 -7.62
C TYR A 185 -0.75 18.24 -7.18
N PRO A 186 -0.66 19.19 -8.11
CA PRO A 186 -0.48 19.01 -9.56
C PRO A 186 0.97 18.77 -9.98
N ASP A 187 1.92 18.81 -9.04
CA ASP A 187 3.36 18.74 -9.34
C ASP A 187 4.09 17.78 -8.41
N VAL A 188 4.79 16.83 -9.02
CA VAL A 188 5.58 15.80 -8.32
C VAL A 188 6.74 16.38 -7.50
N THR A 189 7.20 17.60 -7.82
CA THR A 189 8.27 18.27 -7.07
C THR A 189 7.82 18.80 -5.70
N ASN A 190 6.52 18.77 -5.40
CA ASN A 190 5.99 19.18 -4.10
C ASN A 190 6.54 18.28 -2.98
N ARG A 191 7.28 18.88 -2.05
CA ARG A 191 7.91 18.22 -0.90
C ARG A 191 7.33 18.63 0.46
N LYS A 192 6.28 19.46 0.49
CA LYS A 192 5.71 20.01 1.73
C LYS A 192 5.32 18.91 2.74
N LEU A 193 4.70 17.85 2.26
CA LEU A 193 4.29 16.75 3.14
C LEU A 193 5.48 16.08 3.84
N ASN A 194 6.61 15.94 3.14
CA ASN A 194 7.84 15.35 3.69
C ASN A 194 8.47 16.23 4.77
N GLN A 195 8.30 17.57 4.66
CA GLN A 195 8.83 18.54 5.61
C GLN A 195 8.03 18.63 6.91
N LEU A 196 6.76 18.24 6.86
CA LEU A 196 5.84 18.35 8.01
C LEU A 196 5.87 17.12 8.92
N HIS A 197 6.66 16.09 8.61
CA HIS A 197 6.72 14.83 9.36
C HIS A 197 5.32 14.25 9.70
N ILE A 198 4.36 14.41 8.79
CA ILE A 198 2.96 13.96 8.98
C ILE A 198 2.80 12.45 8.71
N ARG A 199 3.86 11.79 8.24
CA ARG A 199 3.83 10.37 7.90
C ARG A 199 4.31 9.50 9.02
#